data_3e6ceb0444b805cf39a1fb03da617273
#
_entry.id   3e6ceb0444b805cf39a1fb03da617273
#
_cell.length_a   1.000
_cell.length_b   1.000
_cell.length_c   1.000
_cell.angle_alpha   90.00
_cell.angle_beta   90.00
_cell.angle_gamma   90.00
#
_symmetry.space_group_name_H-M   'P 1'
#
loop_
_entity.id
_entity.type
_entity.pdbx_description
1 polymer ?
#
loop_
_entity_poly.entity_id
_entity_poly.type
_entity_poly.pdbx_seq_one_letter_code
_entity_poly.pdbx_strand_id
1 'polypeptide(L)'
;WPGASEFAQRYQTKFGKKPTYHAACSYASMMLLGETAAKTGNDRKKLRDALASQSWTGIMGDVKFENYDGFTQQNKHEMAVIQYQNGASVVVYPPSRAKAKAVYPFPGWK
;
A
#
# COMPACT_ATOMS: atom_id res chain seq x y z
N TRP A 1 5.45 -2.84 -5.90
CA TRP A 1 6.23 -2.47 -4.72
C TRP A 1 7.13 -3.63 -4.30
N PRO A 2 8.26 -3.36 -3.65
CA PRO A 2 9.14 -4.41 -3.14
C PRO A 2 8.40 -5.37 -2.22
N GLY A 3 8.59 -6.69 -2.39
CA GLY A 3 7.97 -7.72 -1.55
C GLY A 3 6.47 -7.97 -1.78
N ALA A 4 5.78 -7.17 -2.60
CA ALA A 4 4.34 -7.30 -2.80
C ALA A 4 3.93 -8.65 -3.43
N SER A 5 4.69 -9.14 -4.41
CA SER A 5 4.44 -10.45 -5.04
C SER A 5 4.66 -11.60 -4.06
N GLU A 6 5.73 -11.55 -3.28
CA GLU A 6 6.03 -12.55 -2.25
C GLU A 6 4.93 -12.57 -1.18
N PHE A 7 4.52 -11.40 -0.68
CA PHE A 7 3.40 -11.30 0.23
C PHE A 7 2.14 -11.95 -0.33
N ALA A 8 1.80 -11.66 -1.59
CA ALA A 8 0.62 -12.21 -2.24
C ALA A 8 0.67 -13.74 -2.35
N GLN A 9 1.81 -14.31 -2.71
CA GLN A 9 2.03 -15.75 -2.78
C GLN A 9 1.90 -16.41 -1.40
N ARG A 10 2.58 -15.87 -0.38
CA ARG A 10 2.52 -16.38 0.99
C ARG A 10 1.11 -16.31 1.56
N TYR A 11 0.40 -15.21 1.30
CA TYR A 11 -0.98 -15.04 1.72
C TYR A 11 -1.88 -16.10 1.06
N GLN A 12 -1.75 -16.29 -0.26
CA GLN A 12 -2.54 -17.28 -1.00
C GLN A 12 -2.26 -18.70 -0.54
N THR A 13 -1.00 -19.05 -0.32
CA THR A 13 -0.61 -20.37 0.22
C THR A 13 -1.23 -20.60 1.60
N LYS A 14 -1.21 -19.59 2.48
CA LYS A 14 -1.70 -19.72 3.85
C LYS A 14 -3.22 -19.74 3.96
N PHE A 15 -3.92 -18.95 3.14
CA PHE A 15 -5.36 -18.71 3.28
C PHE A 15 -6.20 -19.24 2.12
N GLY A 16 -5.60 -19.86 1.11
CA GLY A 16 -6.31 -20.42 -0.07
C GLY A 16 -6.93 -19.38 -1.01
N LYS A 17 -6.67 -18.08 -0.81
CA LYS A 17 -7.23 -16.99 -1.59
C LYS A 17 -6.24 -15.83 -1.75
N LYS A 18 -6.41 -15.03 -2.79
CA LYS A 18 -5.61 -13.82 -3.01
C LYS A 18 -5.86 -12.79 -1.90
N PRO A 19 -4.82 -12.03 -1.49
CA PRO A 19 -5.01 -10.97 -0.50
C PRO A 19 -5.90 -9.86 -1.07
N THR A 20 -6.70 -9.27 -0.19
CA THR A 20 -7.41 -8.04 -0.49
C THR A 20 -6.51 -6.83 -0.24
N TYR A 21 -6.92 -5.66 -0.71
CA TYR A 21 -6.29 -4.39 -0.38
C TYR A 21 -6.15 -4.19 1.14
N HIS A 22 -7.21 -4.48 1.91
CA HIS A 22 -7.17 -4.35 3.37
C HIS A 22 -6.14 -5.28 4.03
N ALA A 23 -5.99 -6.50 3.54
CA ALA A 23 -4.98 -7.43 4.05
C ALA A 23 -3.56 -6.90 3.81
N ALA A 24 -3.31 -6.31 2.63
CA ALA A 24 -2.02 -5.70 2.31
C ALA A 24 -1.72 -4.47 3.19
N CYS A 25 -2.72 -3.59 3.39
CA CYS A 25 -2.57 -2.42 4.27
C CYS A 25 -2.29 -2.83 5.72
N SER A 26 -3.04 -3.79 6.26
CA SER A 26 -2.85 -4.27 7.62
C SER A 26 -1.46 -4.89 7.83
N TYR A 27 -1.01 -5.71 6.87
CA TYR A 27 0.32 -6.29 6.91
C TYR A 27 1.40 -5.20 6.90
N ALA A 28 1.32 -4.23 5.97
CA ALA A 28 2.28 -3.14 5.86
C ALA A 28 2.33 -2.29 7.15
N SER A 29 1.17 -1.98 7.74
CA SER A 29 1.08 -1.21 8.98
C SER A 29 1.72 -1.95 10.16
N MET A 30 1.49 -3.26 10.27
CA MET A 30 2.09 -4.06 11.33
C MET A 30 3.60 -4.24 11.16
N MET A 31 4.09 -4.35 9.92
CA MET A 31 5.54 -4.38 9.66
C MET A 31 6.20 -3.06 10.04
N LEU A 32 5.65 -1.93 9.61
CA LEU A 32 6.14 -0.60 9.98
C LEU A 32 6.19 -0.41 11.50
N LEU A 33 5.09 -0.75 12.19
CA LEU A 33 4.99 -0.64 13.64
C LEU A 33 6.00 -1.55 14.35
N GLY A 34 6.09 -2.82 13.94
CA GLY A 34 6.98 -3.82 14.53
C GLY A 34 8.45 -3.47 14.36
N GLU A 35 8.87 -3.07 13.15
CA GLU A 35 10.24 -2.65 12.87
C GLU A 35 10.62 -1.38 13.64
N THR A 36 9.68 -0.44 13.79
CA THR A 36 9.91 0.76 14.60
C THR A 36 10.01 0.43 16.08
N ALA A 37 9.12 -0.41 16.60
CA ALA A 37 9.13 -0.85 18.00
C ALA A 37 10.42 -1.63 18.34
N ALA A 38 10.93 -2.45 17.44
CA ALA A 38 12.20 -3.16 17.61
C ALA A 38 13.39 -2.20 17.83
N LYS A 39 13.33 -0.99 17.26
CA LYS A 39 14.37 0.04 17.40
C LYS A 39 14.17 0.93 18.63
N THR A 40 12.92 1.20 18.99
CA THR A 40 12.58 2.18 20.06
C THR A 40 12.24 1.54 21.40
N GLY A 41 12.03 0.21 21.43
CA GLY A 41 11.48 -0.50 22.58
C GLY A 41 10.00 -0.17 22.81
N ASN A 42 9.48 -0.48 24.00
CA ASN A 42 8.08 -0.28 24.38
C ASN A 42 7.72 1.14 24.85
N ASP A 43 8.61 2.12 24.64
CA ASP A 43 8.35 3.52 24.97
C ASP A 43 7.43 4.14 23.90
N ARG A 44 6.18 4.40 24.28
CA ARG A 44 5.16 4.94 23.37
C ARG A 44 5.52 6.29 22.77
N LYS A 45 6.21 7.13 23.55
CA LYS A 45 6.63 8.46 23.07
C LYS A 45 7.73 8.33 22.03
N LYS A 46 8.77 7.54 22.30
CA LYS A 46 9.84 7.27 21.32
C LYS A 46 9.30 6.62 20.06
N LEU A 47 8.39 5.64 20.19
CA LEU A 47 7.74 4.99 19.08
C LEU A 47 6.98 5.98 18.19
N ARG A 48 6.15 6.82 18.79
CA ARG A 48 5.38 7.86 18.08
C ARG A 48 6.31 8.86 17.39
N ASP A 49 7.35 9.34 18.09
CA ASP A 49 8.28 10.33 17.54
C ASP A 49 9.12 9.74 16.39
N ALA A 50 9.51 8.46 16.48
CA ALA A 50 10.17 7.72 15.40
C ALA A 50 9.26 7.55 14.19
N LEU A 51 8.00 7.14 14.37
CA LEU A 51 7.02 7.03 13.28
C LEU A 51 6.78 8.37 12.60
N ALA A 52 6.74 9.47 13.37
CA ALA A 52 6.52 10.81 12.84
C ALA A 52 7.69 11.36 12.00
N SER A 53 8.92 10.85 12.21
CA SER A 53 10.13 11.39 11.59
C SER A 53 10.79 10.49 10.55
N GLN A 54 10.53 9.18 10.57
CA GLN A 54 11.15 8.23 9.66
C GLN A 54 10.39 8.08 8.35
N SER A 55 11.11 7.64 7.31
CA SER A 55 10.53 7.07 6.10
C SER A 55 10.65 5.55 6.15
N TRP A 56 9.69 4.85 5.59
CA TRP A 56 9.66 3.40 5.49
C TRP A 56 9.16 2.97 4.10
N THR A 57 9.80 1.97 3.50
CA THR A 57 9.39 1.41 2.21
C THR A 57 8.96 -0.04 2.40
N GLY A 58 7.76 -0.37 1.97
CA GLY A 58 7.22 -1.73 2.09
C GLY A 58 6.32 -2.12 0.93
N ILE A 59 5.54 -3.18 1.14
CA ILE A 59 4.68 -3.76 0.10
C ILE A 59 3.59 -2.83 -0.45
N MET A 60 3.31 -1.74 0.24
CA MET A 60 2.37 -0.68 -0.20
C MET A 60 3.10 0.56 -0.72
N GLY A 61 4.42 0.54 -0.80
CA GLY A 61 5.25 1.66 -1.22
C GLY A 61 5.83 2.45 -0.06
N ASP A 62 6.18 3.70 -0.33
CA ASP A 62 6.80 4.57 0.65
C ASP A 62 5.77 5.15 1.62
N VAL A 63 6.11 5.11 2.89
CA VAL A 63 5.33 5.71 3.98
C VAL A 63 6.18 6.78 4.64
N LYS A 64 5.65 7.99 4.72
CA LYS A 64 6.25 9.12 5.42
C LYS A 64 5.15 10.04 5.91
N PHE A 65 5.15 10.31 7.22
CA PHE A 65 4.18 11.21 7.80
C PHE A 65 4.70 12.65 7.75
N GLU A 66 3.99 13.48 6.98
CA GLU A 66 4.36 14.88 6.72
C GLU A 66 3.16 15.80 6.96
N ASN A 67 3.46 17.10 7.09
CA ASN A 67 2.40 18.11 7.02
C ASN A 67 2.07 18.35 5.55
N TYR A 68 0.81 18.17 5.19
CA TYR A 68 0.36 18.28 3.82
C TYR A 68 -1.03 18.92 3.76
N ASP A 69 -1.18 19.91 2.90
CA ASP A 69 -2.45 20.62 2.63
C ASP A 69 -3.18 21.09 3.90
N GLY A 70 -2.44 21.66 4.84
CA GLY A 70 -2.96 22.16 6.12
C GLY A 70 -3.20 21.09 7.19
N PHE A 71 -3.02 19.82 6.87
CA PHE A 71 -3.14 18.70 7.81
C PHE A 71 -1.76 18.25 8.30
N THR A 72 -1.70 17.86 9.58
CA THR A 72 -0.46 17.35 10.18
C THR A 72 -0.37 15.83 10.09
N GLN A 73 0.84 15.29 9.98
CA GLN A 73 1.13 13.85 10.05
C GLN A 73 0.33 13.02 9.01
N GLN A 74 0.26 13.51 7.78
CA GLN A 74 -0.40 12.81 6.69
C GLN A 74 0.59 11.95 5.92
N ASN A 75 0.18 10.75 5.54
CA ASN A 75 0.92 9.94 4.58
C ASN A 75 0.41 10.25 3.16
N LYS A 76 1.15 11.10 2.44
CA LYS A 76 0.87 11.39 1.04
C LYS A 76 1.27 10.21 0.19
N HIS A 77 0.30 9.40 -0.22
CA HIS A 77 0.54 8.19 -0.99
C HIS A 77 0.02 8.33 -2.42
N GLU A 78 0.83 7.91 -3.39
CA GLU A 78 0.41 7.88 -4.79
C GLU A 78 -0.57 6.73 -5.02
N MET A 79 -1.79 7.07 -5.40
CA MET A 79 -2.85 6.10 -5.66
C MET A 79 -2.77 5.55 -7.09
N ALA A 80 -3.14 4.29 -7.25
CA ALA A 80 -3.33 3.70 -8.57
C ALA A 80 -4.82 3.70 -8.94
N VAL A 81 -5.13 4.03 -10.19
CA VAL A 81 -6.47 3.84 -10.75
C VAL A 81 -6.52 2.47 -11.43
N ILE A 82 -7.52 1.69 -11.06
CA ILE A 82 -7.77 0.39 -11.65
C ILE A 82 -9.04 0.41 -12.49
N GLN A 83 -9.09 -0.40 -13.53
CA GLN A 83 -10.26 -0.65 -14.35
C GLN A 83 -10.47 -2.16 -14.47
N TYR A 84 -11.72 -2.59 -14.44
CA TYR A 84 -12.05 -3.98 -14.76
C TYR A 84 -12.11 -4.14 -16.29
N GLN A 85 -11.23 -4.97 -16.82
CA GLN A 85 -11.13 -5.28 -18.25
C GLN A 85 -11.08 -6.80 -18.41
N ASN A 86 -11.94 -7.36 -19.25
CA ASN A 86 -11.98 -8.81 -19.54
C ASN A 86 -12.05 -9.69 -18.28
N GLY A 87 -12.85 -9.26 -17.29
CA GLY A 87 -13.03 -9.99 -16.04
C GLY A 87 -11.86 -9.85 -15.02
N ALA A 88 -10.86 -9.04 -15.32
CA ALA A 88 -9.71 -8.81 -14.45
C ALA A 88 -9.57 -7.34 -14.04
N SER A 89 -9.07 -7.12 -12.83
CA SER A 89 -8.68 -5.79 -12.33
C SER A 89 -7.31 -5.42 -12.89
N VAL A 90 -7.21 -4.33 -13.64
CA VAL A 90 -5.98 -3.88 -14.31
C VAL A 90 -5.67 -2.43 -13.92
N VAL A 91 -4.41 -2.15 -13.59
CA VAL A 91 -3.96 -0.78 -13.34
C VAL A 91 -3.87 -0.02 -14.66
N VAL A 92 -4.55 1.13 -14.75
CA VAL A 92 -4.59 1.98 -15.94
C VAL A 92 -3.95 3.36 -15.73
N TYR A 93 -3.66 3.75 -14.48
CA TYR A 93 -3.00 5.00 -14.11
C TYR A 93 -2.29 4.86 -12.75
N PRO A 94 -1.15 5.54 -12.49
CA PRO A 94 -0.42 6.44 -13.38
C PRO A 94 0.28 5.69 -14.53
N PRO A 95 0.72 6.38 -15.59
CA PRO A 95 1.37 5.73 -16.74
C PRO A 95 2.58 4.87 -16.40
N SER A 96 3.35 5.28 -15.39
CA SER A 96 4.51 4.52 -14.85
C SER A 96 4.17 3.14 -14.29
N ARG A 97 2.90 2.90 -13.94
CA ARG A 97 2.39 1.65 -13.34
C ARG A 97 1.33 0.97 -14.19
N ALA A 98 0.83 1.63 -15.24
CA ALA A 98 -0.22 1.10 -16.08
C ALA A 98 0.19 -0.21 -16.74
N LYS A 99 -0.69 -1.20 -16.69
CA LYS A 99 -0.57 -2.50 -17.35
C LYS A 99 -1.42 -2.59 -18.59
N ALA A 100 -2.38 -1.67 -18.76
CA ALA A 100 -3.22 -1.51 -19.95
C ALA A 100 -3.63 -0.06 -20.12
N LYS A 101 -4.08 0.30 -21.32
CA LYS A 101 -4.72 1.59 -21.57
C LYS A 101 -6.12 1.61 -20.96
N ALA A 102 -6.54 2.76 -20.44
CA ALA A 102 -7.92 2.94 -20.02
C ALA A 102 -8.87 2.80 -21.22
N VAL A 103 -9.97 2.10 -21.04
CA VAL A 103 -11.03 1.96 -22.03
C VAL A 103 -12.07 3.04 -21.76
N TYR A 104 -12.24 3.94 -22.73
CA TYR A 104 -13.21 5.01 -22.68
C TYR A 104 -13.74 5.30 -24.10
N PRO A 105 -15.05 5.56 -24.28
CA PRO A 105 -16.12 5.48 -23.30
C PRO A 105 -16.36 4.07 -22.76
N PHE A 106 -17.15 3.94 -21.68
CA PHE A 106 -17.51 2.65 -21.09
C PHE A 106 -18.23 1.76 -22.14
N PRO A 107 -17.73 0.53 -22.41
CA PRO A 107 -18.25 -0.30 -23.51
C PRO A 107 -19.60 -0.98 -23.20
N GLY A 108 -20.20 -0.71 -22.05
CA GLY A 108 -21.43 -1.37 -21.59
C GLY A 108 -21.16 -2.62 -20.75
N TRP A 109 -22.20 -3.09 -20.09
CA TRP A 109 -22.21 -4.39 -19.42
C TRP A 109 -22.44 -5.49 -20.45
N LYS A 110 -21.59 -6.50 -20.46
CA LYS A 110 -21.74 -7.71 -21.28
C LYS A 110 -22.12 -8.87 -20.37
#